data_94bbd62b5f9cde13b53184180c326598
#
_entry.id   94bbd62b5f9cde13b53184180c326598
#
_cell.length_a   1.000
_cell.length_b   1.000
_cell.length_c   1.000
_cell.angle_alpha   90.00
_cell.angle_beta   90.00
_cell.angle_gamma   90.00
#
_symmetry.space_group_name_H-M   'P 1'
#
loop_
_entity.id
_entity.type
_entity.pdbx_description
1 polymer ?
#
loop_
_entity_poly.entity_id
_entity_poly.type
_entity_poly.pdbx_seq_one_letter_code
_entity_poly.pdbx_strand_id
1 'polypeptide(L)'
;MRIHRVYCKSVSESDKKFNIDDAQSHHLIRALRLKADDLIEVFDGNGNSGLCKIEELSNKTCKLLRVEEIKKDPPPKRKLTVVIPFIKRNNFNFMIQKLTEIGVNNFMIYKSDLSDQSIVKKDHSKIISKIEEITISVCKQCGNNFLPVVLD
;
A
#
# COMPACT_ATOMS: atom_id res chain seq x y z
N MET A 1 5.77 17.53 -14.63
CA MET A 1 4.65 16.54 -14.66
C MET A 1 4.69 15.73 -13.37
N ARG A 2 3.60 15.56 -12.65
CA ARG A 2 3.57 14.78 -11.41
C ARG A 2 3.62 13.29 -11.76
N ILE A 3 4.65 12.57 -11.31
CA ILE A 3 4.73 11.12 -11.47
C ILE A 3 3.78 10.47 -10.47
N HIS A 4 2.86 9.63 -10.94
CA HIS A 4 1.95 8.88 -10.10
C HIS A 4 2.64 7.67 -9.47
N ARG A 5 2.25 7.34 -8.25
CA ARG A 5 2.81 6.20 -7.51
C ARG A 5 1.81 5.05 -7.45
N VAL A 6 2.31 3.85 -7.65
CA VAL A 6 1.53 2.61 -7.55
C VAL A 6 2.27 1.56 -6.74
N TYR A 7 1.51 0.67 -6.12
CA TYR A 7 2.04 -0.45 -5.34
C TYR A 7 2.10 -1.71 -6.21
N CYS A 8 3.24 -2.40 -6.19
CA CYS A 8 3.41 -3.71 -6.79
C CYS A 8 4.60 -4.43 -6.16
N LYS A 9 4.35 -5.61 -5.59
CA LYS A 9 5.39 -6.44 -4.94
C LYS A 9 6.52 -6.80 -5.88
N SER A 10 6.21 -6.99 -7.17
CA SER A 10 7.15 -7.49 -8.17
C SER A 10 8.16 -6.48 -8.67
N VAL A 11 8.12 -5.21 -8.23
CA VAL A 11 9.05 -4.18 -8.72
C VAL A 11 10.51 -4.48 -8.37
N SER A 12 10.76 -5.15 -7.26
CA SER A 12 12.10 -5.52 -6.78
C SER A 12 12.63 -6.84 -7.32
N GLU A 13 11.86 -7.56 -8.11
CA GLU A 13 12.30 -8.81 -8.73
C GLU A 13 13.36 -8.56 -9.79
N SER A 14 14.14 -9.60 -10.12
CA SER A 14 15.25 -9.52 -11.07
C SER A 14 14.83 -9.10 -12.48
N ASP A 15 13.62 -9.47 -12.87
CA ASP A 15 13.09 -9.14 -14.19
C ASP A 15 12.70 -7.66 -14.28
N LYS A 16 13.15 -7.02 -15.36
CA LYS A 16 12.78 -5.62 -15.64
C LYS A 16 11.33 -5.49 -16.08
N LYS A 17 10.74 -6.57 -16.59
CA LYS A 17 9.35 -6.60 -17.07
C LYS A 17 8.50 -7.41 -16.11
N PHE A 18 7.41 -6.84 -15.68
CA PHE A 18 6.48 -7.47 -14.74
C PHE A 18 5.06 -6.93 -14.93
N ASN A 19 4.08 -7.64 -14.37
CA ASN A 19 2.69 -7.21 -14.37
C ASN A 19 2.33 -6.60 -13.02
N ILE A 20 1.39 -5.67 -13.02
CA ILE A 20 0.75 -5.21 -11.78
C ILE A 20 -0.07 -6.36 -11.19
N ASP A 21 0.24 -6.73 -9.96
CA ASP A 21 -0.41 -7.78 -9.17
C ASP A 21 -1.47 -7.25 -8.18
N ASP A 22 -1.53 -5.95 -8.00
CA ASP A 22 -2.48 -5.27 -7.12
C ASP A 22 -3.65 -4.67 -7.92
N ALA A 23 -4.86 -5.14 -7.63
CA ALA A 23 -6.08 -4.73 -8.33
C ALA A 23 -6.38 -3.23 -8.17
N GLN A 24 -6.09 -2.64 -7.00
CA GLN A 24 -6.31 -1.21 -6.75
C GLN A 24 -5.33 -0.36 -7.52
N SER A 25 -4.07 -0.80 -7.64
CA SER A 25 -3.06 -0.10 -8.43
C SER A 25 -3.40 -0.16 -9.91
N HIS A 26 -3.87 -1.30 -10.41
CA HIS A 26 -4.37 -1.44 -11.77
C HIS A 26 -5.57 -0.52 -12.03
N HIS A 27 -6.53 -0.49 -11.11
CA HIS A 27 -7.68 0.40 -11.20
C HIS A 27 -7.26 1.89 -11.19
N LEU A 28 -6.31 2.27 -10.35
CA LEU A 28 -5.79 3.63 -10.28
C LEU A 28 -5.16 4.08 -11.60
N ILE A 29 -4.33 3.24 -12.21
CA ILE A 29 -3.72 3.53 -13.51
C ILE A 29 -4.79 3.85 -14.56
N ARG A 30 -5.87 3.06 -14.58
CA ARG A 30 -7.00 3.28 -15.49
C ARG A 30 -7.79 4.54 -15.14
N ALA A 31 -8.07 4.77 -13.86
CA ALA A 31 -8.80 5.95 -13.39
C ALA A 31 -8.06 7.26 -13.71
N LEU A 32 -6.73 7.23 -13.67
CA LEU A 32 -5.87 8.35 -14.05
C LEU A 32 -5.72 8.51 -15.57
N ARG A 33 -6.32 7.61 -16.37
CA ARG A 33 -6.23 7.60 -17.83
C ARG A 33 -4.80 7.52 -18.35
N LEU A 34 -3.94 6.84 -17.64
CA LEU A 34 -2.56 6.59 -18.06
C LEU A 34 -2.55 5.66 -19.28
N LYS A 35 -1.55 5.83 -20.13
CA LYS A 35 -1.41 5.16 -21.41
C LYS A 35 -0.06 4.43 -21.48
N ALA A 36 0.12 3.66 -22.54
CA ALA A 36 1.44 3.14 -22.92
C ALA A 36 2.43 4.31 -23.05
N ASP A 37 3.68 4.05 -22.67
CA ASP A 37 4.79 5.00 -22.57
C ASP A 37 4.73 6.02 -21.44
N ASP A 38 3.63 6.13 -20.68
CA ASP A 38 3.60 6.95 -19.47
C ASP A 38 4.54 6.38 -18.39
N LEU A 39 5.14 7.30 -17.61
CA LEU A 39 6.02 6.96 -16.50
C LEU A 39 5.25 6.96 -15.17
N ILE A 40 5.48 5.96 -14.37
CA ILE A 40 4.96 5.81 -13.01
C ILE A 40 6.08 5.39 -12.06
N GLU A 41 6.00 5.79 -10.81
CA GLU A 41 6.85 5.24 -9.75
C GLU A 41 6.14 4.05 -9.10
N VAL A 42 6.84 2.93 -8.99
CA VAL A 42 6.33 1.70 -8.39
C VAL A 42 7.11 1.41 -7.11
N PHE A 43 6.42 1.02 -6.04
CA PHE A 43 7.03 0.62 -4.77
C PHE A 43 6.45 -0.69 -4.26
N ASP A 44 7.26 -1.47 -3.51
CA ASP A 44 6.90 -2.82 -3.06
C ASP A 44 6.42 -2.91 -1.60
N GLY A 45 6.45 -1.81 -0.87
CA GLY A 45 6.10 -1.79 0.55
C GLY A 45 7.20 -2.26 1.50
N ASN A 46 8.36 -2.64 0.97
CA ASN A 46 9.52 -3.11 1.73
C ASN A 46 10.74 -2.18 1.61
N GLY A 47 10.49 -0.95 1.18
CA GLY A 47 11.53 0.07 1.01
C GLY A 47 12.12 0.14 -0.40
N ASN A 48 11.70 -0.70 -1.34
CA ASN A 48 12.16 -0.62 -2.70
C ASN A 48 11.19 0.18 -3.56
N SER A 49 11.73 0.98 -4.47
CA SER A 49 10.96 1.69 -5.49
C SER A 49 11.74 1.78 -6.80
N GLY A 50 11.02 1.97 -7.90
CA GLY A 50 11.62 2.11 -9.21
C GLY A 50 10.75 2.91 -10.16
N LEU A 51 11.39 3.63 -11.07
CA LEU A 51 10.71 4.27 -12.18
C LEU A 51 10.39 3.23 -13.25
N CYS A 52 9.12 3.17 -13.65
CA CYS A 52 8.64 2.21 -14.63
C CYS A 52 7.88 2.92 -15.74
N LYS A 53 7.96 2.35 -16.93
CA LYS A 53 7.17 2.73 -18.09
C LYS A 53 6.04 1.72 -18.30
N ILE A 54 4.85 2.20 -18.61
CA ILE A 54 3.75 1.35 -19.00
C ILE A 54 4.00 0.84 -20.43
N GLU A 55 4.25 -0.46 -20.60
CA GLU A 55 4.39 -1.06 -21.92
C GLU A 55 3.04 -1.39 -22.55
N GLU A 56 2.15 -1.97 -21.75
CA GLU A 56 0.88 -2.46 -22.23
C GLU A 56 -0.19 -2.29 -21.14
N LEU A 57 -1.33 -1.75 -21.51
CA LEU A 57 -2.46 -1.55 -20.63
C LEU A 57 -3.74 -2.04 -21.28
N SER A 58 -4.34 -3.07 -20.69
CA SER A 58 -5.62 -3.62 -21.11
C SER A 58 -6.62 -3.64 -19.96
N ASN A 59 -7.83 -4.13 -20.20
CA ASN A 59 -8.81 -4.31 -19.14
C ASN A 59 -8.41 -5.34 -18.08
N LYS A 60 -7.51 -6.27 -18.42
CA LYS A 60 -7.12 -7.40 -17.58
C LYS A 60 -5.67 -7.34 -17.11
N THR A 61 -4.80 -6.65 -17.84
CA THR A 61 -3.36 -6.66 -17.59
C THR A 61 -2.77 -5.26 -17.69
N CYS A 62 -1.80 -4.98 -16.84
CA CYS A 62 -0.94 -3.81 -16.93
C CYS A 62 0.50 -4.28 -16.83
N LYS A 63 1.23 -4.22 -17.96
CA LYS A 63 2.61 -4.64 -18.08
C LYS A 63 3.53 -3.44 -17.96
N LEU A 64 4.50 -3.56 -17.08
CA LEU A 64 5.47 -2.51 -16.78
C LEU A 64 6.88 -2.92 -17.19
N LEU A 65 7.64 -1.94 -17.62
CA LEU A 65 9.08 -2.03 -17.84
C LEU A 65 9.79 -1.09 -16.86
N ARG A 66 10.62 -1.62 -15.98
CA ARG A 66 11.49 -0.82 -15.13
C ARG A 66 12.58 -0.16 -15.98
N VAL A 67 12.66 1.17 -15.95
CA VAL A 67 13.54 1.97 -16.79
C VAL A 67 14.79 2.47 -16.06
N GLU A 68 14.78 2.43 -14.72
CA GLU A 68 15.92 2.78 -13.87
C GLU A 68 16.26 1.65 -12.89
N GLU A 69 17.40 1.76 -12.24
CA GLU A 69 17.75 0.86 -11.13
C GLU A 69 16.82 1.06 -9.94
N ILE A 70 16.62 -0.02 -9.17
CA ILE A 70 15.83 0.00 -7.95
C ILE A 70 16.50 0.91 -6.92
N LYS A 71 15.73 1.85 -6.40
CA LYS A 71 16.08 2.62 -5.21
C LYS A 71 15.70 1.82 -3.98
N LYS A 72 16.64 1.70 -3.04
CA LYS A 72 16.42 1.01 -1.76
C LYS A 72 16.52 2.02 -0.62
N ASP A 73 15.42 2.26 0.04
CA ASP A 73 15.43 3.08 1.25
C ASP A 73 16.02 2.28 2.41
N PRO A 74 16.81 2.91 3.28
CA PRO A 74 17.30 2.25 4.47
C PRO A 74 16.11 1.91 5.39
N PRO A 75 16.14 0.76 6.07
CA PRO A 75 15.09 0.42 7.02
C PRO A 75 15.04 1.44 8.14
N PRO A 76 13.86 1.71 8.71
CA PRO A 76 13.72 2.66 9.80
C PRO A 76 14.59 2.22 11.01
N LYS A 77 15.37 3.15 11.54
CA LYS A 77 16.26 2.89 12.69
C LYS A 77 15.51 2.45 13.94
N ARG A 78 14.27 2.89 14.09
CA ARG A 78 13.37 2.52 15.18
C ARG A 78 12.03 2.17 14.57
N LYS A 79 11.41 1.09 15.09
CA LYS A 79 10.07 0.69 14.70
C LYS A 79 9.07 1.14 15.76
N LEU A 80 8.06 1.88 15.33
CA LEU A 80 6.93 2.27 16.15
C LEU A 80 5.79 1.27 15.96
N THR A 81 5.40 0.61 17.04
CA THR A 81 4.21 -0.24 17.09
C THR A 81 3.12 0.50 17.85
N VAL A 82 1.94 0.60 17.25
CA VAL A 82 0.78 1.20 17.89
C VAL A 82 -0.27 0.14 18.15
N VAL A 83 -0.69 0.04 19.41
CA VAL A 83 -1.80 -0.82 19.82
C VAL A 83 -3.10 -0.03 19.68
N ILE A 84 -4.01 -0.51 18.86
CA ILE A 84 -5.23 0.20 18.51
C ILE A 84 -6.48 -0.60 18.86
N PRO A 85 -7.47 0.03 19.53
CA PRO A 85 -8.72 -0.61 19.82
C PRO A 85 -9.58 -0.75 18.56
N PHE A 86 -10.39 -1.79 18.54
CA PHE A 86 -11.36 -1.97 17.50
C PHE A 86 -12.58 -1.07 17.76
N ILE A 87 -12.73 0.01 17.00
CA ILE A 87 -13.77 1.03 17.17
C ILE A 87 -14.65 1.17 15.93
N LYS A 88 -15.59 2.10 15.94
CA LYS A 88 -16.48 2.38 14.80
C LYS A 88 -15.68 2.64 13.51
N ARG A 89 -16.17 2.10 12.40
CA ARG A 89 -15.48 2.04 11.10
C ARG A 89 -14.85 3.36 10.64
N ASN A 90 -15.59 4.47 10.71
CA ASN A 90 -15.09 5.75 10.18
C ASN A 90 -13.91 6.27 11.00
N ASN A 91 -13.99 6.19 12.32
CA ASN A 91 -12.92 6.61 13.22
C ASN A 91 -11.71 5.68 13.09
N PHE A 92 -11.95 4.37 12.95
CA PHE A 92 -10.90 3.39 12.73
C PHE A 92 -10.12 3.67 11.45
N ASN A 93 -10.81 3.85 10.33
CA ASN A 93 -10.18 4.14 9.04
C ASN A 93 -9.36 5.43 9.09
N PHE A 94 -9.91 6.48 9.69
CA PHE A 94 -9.22 7.75 9.86
C PHE A 94 -7.95 7.60 10.72
N MET A 95 -8.03 6.85 11.81
CA MET A 95 -6.88 6.58 12.68
C MET A 95 -5.78 5.83 11.92
N ILE A 96 -6.11 4.75 11.20
CA ILE A 96 -5.14 4.02 10.37
C ILE A 96 -4.49 4.94 9.35
N GLN A 97 -5.27 5.76 8.66
CA GLN A 97 -4.75 6.73 7.70
C GLN A 97 -3.72 7.66 8.36
N LYS A 98 -4.06 8.31 9.48
CA LYS A 98 -3.18 9.29 10.13
C LYS A 98 -1.93 8.64 10.73
N LEU A 99 -2.06 7.48 11.33
CA LEU A 99 -0.92 6.74 11.85
C LEU A 99 0.04 6.28 10.73
N THR A 100 -0.49 5.92 9.56
CA THR A 100 0.32 5.61 8.38
C THR A 100 1.04 6.85 7.85
N GLU A 101 0.36 7.99 7.77
CA GLU A 101 0.96 9.27 7.32
C GLU A 101 2.16 9.69 8.18
N ILE A 102 2.11 9.47 9.49
CA ILE A 102 3.22 9.79 10.41
C ILE A 102 4.30 8.71 10.50
N GLY A 103 4.17 7.62 9.75
CA GLY A 103 5.20 6.61 9.61
C GLY A 103 5.19 5.50 10.66
N VAL A 104 4.05 5.14 11.22
CA VAL A 104 3.90 3.94 12.06
C VAL A 104 4.30 2.70 11.27
N ASN A 105 5.07 1.81 11.89
CA ASN A 105 5.59 0.62 11.24
C ASN A 105 4.72 -0.62 11.48
N ASN A 106 4.13 -0.73 12.67
CA ASN A 106 3.33 -1.88 13.03
C ASN A 106 2.02 -1.46 13.70
N PHE A 107 0.96 -2.18 13.39
CA PHE A 107 -0.32 -2.12 14.08
C PHE A 107 -0.55 -3.41 14.84
N MET A 108 -0.99 -3.30 16.08
CA MET A 108 -1.52 -4.39 16.87
C MET A 108 -2.97 -4.06 17.22
N ILE A 109 -3.91 -4.90 16.83
CA ILE A 109 -5.33 -4.64 17.02
C ILE A 109 -5.81 -5.45 18.21
N TYR A 110 -6.49 -4.80 19.14
CA TYR A 110 -7.12 -5.51 20.25
C TYR A 110 -8.63 -5.28 20.31
N LYS A 111 -9.35 -6.29 20.77
CA LYS A 111 -10.76 -6.23 21.07
C LYS A 111 -10.92 -6.08 22.58
N SER A 112 -11.53 -4.98 23.03
CA SER A 112 -11.85 -4.80 24.44
C SER A 112 -13.08 -5.61 24.81
N ASP A 113 -13.13 -6.15 26.02
CA ASP A 113 -14.30 -6.86 26.57
C ASP A 113 -15.54 -5.96 26.65
N LEU A 114 -15.31 -4.64 26.75
CA LEU A 114 -16.38 -3.61 26.76
C LEU A 114 -16.71 -3.09 25.37
N SER A 115 -16.17 -3.67 24.31
CA SER A 115 -16.50 -3.26 22.94
C SER A 115 -17.93 -3.65 22.58
N ASP A 116 -18.56 -2.82 21.73
CA ASP A 116 -19.86 -3.10 21.15
C ASP A 116 -19.87 -4.48 20.46
N GLN A 117 -20.89 -5.29 20.75
CA GLN A 117 -21.02 -6.65 20.18
C GLN A 117 -21.06 -6.66 18.65
N SER A 118 -21.55 -5.60 18.02
CA SER A 118 -21.53 -5.44 16.56
C SER A 118 -20.11 -5.31 16.00
N ILE A 119 -19.18 -4.84 16.82
CA ILE A 119 -17.76 -4.68 16.49
C ILE A 119 -17.01 -5.98 16.74
N VAL A 120 -17.28 -6.65 17.86
CA VAL A 120 -16.59 -7.89 18.27
C VAL A 120 -16.85 -9.04 17.29
N LYS A 121 -18.03 -9.09 16.66
CA LYS A 121 -18.44 -10.14 15.70
C LYS A 121 -17.85 -9.94 14.31
N LYS A 122 -17.13 -8.85 14.03
CA LYS A 122 -16.54 -8.65 12.69
C LYS A 122 -15.40 -9.62 12.43
N ASP A 123 -15.36 -10.10 11.20
CA ASP A 123 -14.34 -10.98 10.69
C ASP A 123 -12.96 -10.27 10.71
N HIS A 124 -12.02 -10.85 11.44
CA HIS A 124 -10.66 -10.32 11.61
C HIS A 124 -9.92 -10.19 10.27
N SER A 125 -10.10 -11.15 9.37
CA SER A 125 -9.46 -11.11 8.05
C SER A 125 -9.91 -9.91 7.20
N LYS A 126 -11.18 -9.53 7.29
CA LYS A 126 -11.71 -8.34 6.59
C LYS A 126 -11.16 -7.04 7.15
N ILE A 127 -10.86 -7.03 8.45
CA ILE A 127 -10.25 -5.86 9.10
C ILE A 127 -8.81 -5.70 8.61
N ILE A 128 -8.03 -6.76 8.61
CA ILE A 128 -6.64 -6.76 8.12
C ILE A 128 -6.60 -6.33 6.66
N SER A 129 -7.43 -6.91 5.80
CA SER A 129 -7.52 -6.51 4.39
C SER A 129 -7.86 -5.03 4.22
N LYS A 130 -8.73 -4.49 5.08
CA LYS A 130 -9.07 -3.06 5.04
C LYS A 130 -7.93 -2.17 5.50
N ILE A 131 -7.17 -2.57 6.49
CA ILE A 131 -5.95 -1.85 6.91
C ILE A 131 -4.93 -1.82 5.76
N GLU A 132 -4.69 -2.96 5.11
CA GLU A 132 -3.78 -3.05 3.98
C GLU A 132 -4.21 -2.12 2.84
N GLU A 133 -5.49 -2.10 2.49
CA GLU A 133 -6.04 -1.20 1.48
C GLU A 133 -5.79 0.27 1.82
N ILE A 134 -6.05 0.68 3.06
CA ILE A 134 -5.85 2.05 3.53
C ILE A 134 -4.35 2.41 3.50
N THR A 135 -3.49 1.56 4.05
CA THR A 135 -2.05 1.82 4.13
C THR A 135 -1.41 1.92 2.75
N ILE A 136 -1.79 1.07 1.80
CA ILE A 136 -1.35 1.17 0.40
C ILE A 136 -1.76 2.53 -0.19
N SER A 137 -3.02 2.91 -0.03
CA SER A 137 -3.55 4.18 -0.55
C SER A 137 -2.79 5.39 0.03
N VAL A 138 -2.54 5.36 1.35
CA VAL A 138 -1.80 6.43 2.04
C VAL A 138 -0.34 6.49 1.58
N CYS A 139 0.34 5.34 1.48
CA CYS A 139 1.74 5.29 1.04
C CYS A 139 1.91 5.76 -0.41
N LYS A 140 0.93 5.51 -1.29
CA LYS A 140 0.90 6.09 -2.63
C LYS A 140 0.91 7.63 -2.59
N GLN A 141 0.23 8.21 -1.62
CA GLN A 141 0.06 9.65 -1.49
C GLN A 141 1.23 10.33 -0.76
N CYS A 142 1.66 9.77 0.38
CA CYS A 142 2.67 10.40 1.24
C CYS A 142 4.13 10.09 0.84
N GLY A 143 4.35 9.15 -0.09
CA GLY A 143 5.69 8.82 -0.60
C GLY A 143 6.46 7.80 0.25
N ASN A 144 5.86 7.21 1.28
CA ASN A 144 6.50 6.17 2.07
C ASN A 144 6.62 4.86 1.28
N ASN A 145 7.80 4.26 1.26
CA ASN A 145 8.06 2.98 0.60
C ASN A 145 7.92 1.76 1.53
N PHE A 146 7.67 1.99 2.83
CA PHE A 146 7.43 0.93 3.82
C PHE A 146 5.95 0.89 4.19
N LEU A 147 5.28 -0.24 3.91
CA LEU A 147 3.93 -0.47 4.39
C LEU A 147 3.94 -0.87 5.87
N PRO A 148 3.05 -0.34 6.69
CA PRO A 148 2.82 -0.86 8.03
C PRO A 148 2.39 -2.33 7.99
N VAL A 149 2.82 -3.10 9.01
CA VAL A 149 2.48 -4.51 9.18
C VAL A 149 1.47 -4.64 10.31
N VAL A 150 0.45 -5.46 10.13
CA VAL A 150 -0.45 -5.86 11.23
C VAL A 150 0.18 -7.05 11.93
N LEU A 151 0.43 -6.90 13.23
CA LEU A 151 0.93 -7.96 14.12
C LEU A 151 -0.26 -8.68 14.76
N ASP A 152 -0.15 -9.99 14.88
CA ASP A 152 -1.10 -10.84 15.63
C ASP A 152 -0.91 -10.71 17.13
#